data_89ae67140d5c1809be37329e75cf182b
#
_entry.id   89ae67140d5c1809be37329e75cf182b
#
_cell.length_a   1.000
_cell.length_b   1.000
_cell.length_c   1.000
_cell.angle_alpha   90.00
_cell.angle_beta   90.00
_cell.angle_gamma   90.00
#
_symmetry.space_group_name_H-M   'P 1'
#
loop_
_entity.id
_entity.type
_entity.pdbx_description
1 polymer ?
#
loop_
_entity_poly.entity_id
_entity_poly.type
_entity_poly.pdbx_seq_one_letter_code
_entity_poly.pdbx_strand_id
1 'polypeptide(L)' 'MVVRPRWQWRLVAADGTVVDRPGSPVFLARFDAEQWLGEHWRALAGQGVHRVVLQHDSEDLLPGIDLPAL' A
#
# COMPACT_ATOMS: atom_id res chain seq x y z
N MET A 1 6.51 2.47 27.72
CA MET A 1 6.39 3.24 26.47
C MET A 1 5.40 2.55 25.55
N VAL A 2 4.41 3.27 25.08
CA VAL A 2 3.40 2.71 24.20
C VAL A 2 3.88 2.82 22.76
N VAL A 3 4.01 1.69 22.08
CA VAL A 3 4.36 1.66 20.65
C VAL A 3 3.06 1.57 19.88
N ARG A 4 2.80 2.59 19.05
CA ARG A 4 1.63 2.57 18.20
C ARG A 4 1.94 1.77 16.94
N PRO A 5 1.06 0.85 16.51
CA PRO A 5 1.28 0.14 15.26
C PRO A 5 1.25 1.12 14.07
N ARG A 6 2.08 0.86 13.09
CA ARG A 6 2.16 1.67 11.88
C ARG A 6 1.91 0.76 10.69
N TRP A 7 0.79 0.97 10.03
CA TRP A 7 0.42 0.24 8.84
C TRP A 7 0.45 1.18 7.66
N GLN A 8 1.08 0.77 6.58
CA GLN A 8 1.09 1.56 5.35
C GLN A 8 1.27 0.65 4.15
N TRP A 9 1.02 1.17 2.97
CA TRP A 9 1.20 0.43 1.74
C TRP A 9 2.48 0.86 1.04
N ARG A 10 3.29 -0.12 0.62
CA ARG A 10 4.36 0.13 -0.34
C ARG A 10 3.73 0.00 -1.72
N LEU A 11 3.82 1.05 -2.52
CA LEU A 11 3.26 1.08 -3.86
C LEU A 11 4.38 0.80 -4.86
N VAL A 12 4.17 -0.18 -5.74
CA VAL A 12 5.21 -0.65 -6.65
C VAL A 12 4.70 -0.55 -8.08
N ALA A 13 5.51 0.06 -8.95
CA ALA A 13 5.22 0.15 -10.38
C ALA A 13 5.51 -1.17 -11.09
N ALA A 14 5.08 -1.29 -12.35
CA ALA A 14 5.25 -2.52 -13.13
C ALA A 14 6.73 -2.92 -13.31
N ASP A 15 7.64 -1.96 -13.31
CA ASP A 15 9.07 -2.20 -13.43
C ASP A 15 9.76 -2.54 -12.11
N GLY A 16 9.00 -2.61 -11.01
CA GLY A 16 9.52 -2.93 -9.68
C GLY A 16 9.97 -1.74 -8.87
N THR A 17 9.91 -0.52 -9.40
CA THR A 17 10.30 0.67 -8.64
C THR A 17 9.22 1.04 -7.64
N VAL A 18 9.65 1.58 -6.49
CA VAL A 18 8.73 2.08 -5.46
C VAL A 18 8.17 3.43 -5.92
N VAL A 19 6.85 3.56 -5.84
CA VAL A 19 6.16 4.80 -6.21
C VAL A 19 5.99 5.65 -4.95
N ASP A 20 6.66 6.80 -4.91
CA ASP A 20 6.59 7.72 -3.77
C ASP A 20 5.42 8.69 -3.87
N ARG A 21 4.93 8.91 -5.08
CA ARG A 21 3.83 9.85 -5.34
C ARG A 21 2.82 9.22 -6.29
N PRO A 22 1.58 8.95 -5.83
CA PRO A 22 1.09 9.26 -4.48
C PRO A 22 1.69 8.30 -3.46
N GLY A 23 1.83 8.78 -2.23
CA GLY A 23 2.23 7.94 -1.12
C GLY A 23 1.02 7.37 -0.40
N SER A 24 1.23 6.28 0.34
CA SER A 24 0.20 5.75 1.22
C SER A 24 0.21 6.50 2.55
N PRO A 25 -0.97 6.84 3.11
CA PRO A 25 -1.04 7.31 4.49
C PRO A 25 -0.55 6.23 5.45
N VAL A 26 -0.25 6.64 6.68
CA VAL A 26 0.04 5.72 7.77
C VAL A 26 -1.26 5.48 8.53
N PHE A 27 -1.59 4.21 8.76
CA PHE A 27 -2.79 3.81 9.48
C PHE A 27 -2.43 3.21 10.82
N LEU A 28 -3.34 3.30 11.79
CA LEU A 28 -3.13 2.72 13.12
C LEU A 28 -3.67 1.29 13.22
N ALA A 29 -4.44 0.85 12.23
CA ALA A 29 -5.01 -0.49 12.20
C ALA A 29 -4.97 -1.06 10.79
N ARG A 30 -4.80 -2.37 10.70
CA ARG A 30 -4.79 -3.07 9.41
C ARG A 30 -6.10 -2.87 8.65
N PHE A 31 -7.22 -2.93 9.35
CA PHE A 31 -8.53 -2.75 8.73
C PHE A 31 -8.63 -1.42 7.99
N ASP A 32 -8.13 -0.34 8.60
CA ASP A 32 -8.16 0.98 7.98
C ASP A 32 -7.30 1.02 6.73
N ALA A 33 -6.14 0.36 6.74
CA ALA A 33 -5.28 0.26 5.57
C ALA A 33 -5.97 -0.50 4.43
N GLU A 34 -6.63 -1.61 4.75
CA GLU A 34 -7.35 -2.40 3.75
C GLU A 34 -8.54 -1.64 3.17
N GLN A 35 -9.26 -0.91 4.00
CA GLN A 35 -10.39 -0.09 3.54
C GLN A 35 -9.91 1.02 2.60
N TRP A 36 -8.82 1.68 2.95
CA TRP A 36 -8.22 2.71 2.10
C TRP A 36 -7.87 2.16 0.72
N LEU A 37 -7.25 0.98 0.67
CA LEU A 37 -6.90 0.35 -0.60
C LEU A 37 -8.16 0.05 -1.42
N GLY A 38 -9.21 -0.46 -0.79
CA GLY A 38 -10.48 -0.74 -1.47
C GLY A 38 -11.10 0.50 -2.11
N GLU A 39 -10.88 1.67 -1.52
CA GLU A 39 -11.41 2.93 -2.05
C GLU A 39 -10.51 3.56 -3.11
N HIS A 40 -9.21 3.26 -3.12
CA HIS A 40 -8.23 3.99 -3.91
C HIS A 40 -7.52 3.15 -4.97
N TRP A 41 -7.73 1.83 -5.02
CA TRP A 41 -6.93 0.97 -5.89
C TRP A 41 -7.04 1.33 -7.37
N ARG A 42 -8.22 1.80 -7.82
CA ARG A 42 -8.40 2.20 -9.22
C ARG A 42 -7.58 3.42 -9.57
N ALA A 43 -7.58 4.41 -8.68
CA ALA A 43 -6.77 5.60 -8.88
C ALA A 43 -5.28 5.26 -8.88
N LEU A 44 -4.85 4.37 -7.99
CA LEU A 44 -3.47 3.92 -7.93
C LEU A 44 -3.08 3.19 -9.22
N ALA A 45 -3.91 2.27 -9.68
CA ALA A 45 -3.65 1.55 -10.92
C ALA A 45 -3.55 2.50 -12.12
N GLY A 46 -4.41 3.53 -12.17
CA GLY A 46 -4.36 4.56 -13.21
C GLY A 46 -3.11 5.44 -13.13
N GLN A 47 -2.44 5.48 -12.01
CA GLN A 47 -1.20 6.25 -11.80
C GLN A 47 0.06 5.41 -11.94
N GLY A 48 -0.07 4.17 -12.41
CA GLY A 48 1.07 3.32 -12.68
C GLY A 48 1.44 2.36 -11.56
N VAL A 49 0.65 2.29 -10.49
CA VAL A 49 0.87 1.31 -9.43
C VAL A 49 0.39 -0.05 -9.90
N HIS A 50 1.29 -1.02 -9.90
CA HIS A 50 1.02 -2.38 -10.37
C HIS A 50 0.79 -3.35 -9.22
N ARG A 51 1.48 -3.15 -8.10
CA ARG A 51 1.42 -4.01 -6.92
C ARG A 51 1.46 -3.16 -5.67
N VAL A 52 0.78 -3.62 -4.62
CA VAL A 52 0.85 -3.00 -3.31
C VAL A 52 1.27 -4.06 -2.29
N VAL A 53 2.11 -3.67 -1.34
CA VAL A 53 2.57 -4.55 -0.26
C VAL A 53 2.24 -3.87 1.06
N LEU A 54 1.48 -4.56 1.91
CA LEU A 54 1.16 -4.04 3.24
C LEU A 54 2.41 -4.12 4.12
N GLN A 55 2.72 -3.03 4.78
CA GLN A 55 3.83 -2.95 5.73
C GLN A 55 3.30 -2.73 7.13
N HIS A 56 3.84 -3.49 8.08
CA HIS A 56 3.55 -3.32 9.50
C HIS A 56 4.88 -3.02 10.21
N ASP A 57 5.02 -1.80 10.73
CA ASP A 57 6.25 -1.33 11.39
C ASP A 57 7.49 -1.54 10.50
N SER A 58 7.36 -1.17 9.22
CA SER A 58 8.41 -1.29 8.20
C SER A 58 8.72 -2.71 7.76
N GLU A 59 7.95 -3.70 8.20
CA GLU A 59 8.09 -5.08 7.76
C GLU A 59 7.07 -5.38 6.67
N ASP A 60 7.54 -5.90 5.54
CA ASP A 60 6.66 -6.26 4.43
C ASP A 60 5.89 -7.54 4.75
N LEU A 61 4.56 -7.49 4.59
CA LEU A 61 3.72 -8.67 4.69
C LEU A 61 3.52 -9.23 3.28
N LEU A 62 4.18 -10.33 2.99
CA LEU A 62 4.13 -10.99 1.69
C LEU A 62 3.09 -12.11 1.68
N PRO A 63 2.53 -12.44 0.51
CA PRO A 63 2.74 -11.77 -0.77
C PRO A 63 1.99 -10.44 -0.86
N GLY A 64 2.41 -9.58 -1.78
CA GLY A 64 1.68 -8.35 -2.08
C GLY A 64 0.41 -8.63 -2.87
N ILE A 65 -0.32 -7.58 -3.18
CA ILE A 65 -1.55 -7.64 -3.97
C ILE A 65 -1.27 -7.00 -5.33
N ASP A 66 -1.48 -7.75 -6.41
CA ASP A 66 -1.39 -7.22 -7.76
C ASP A 66 -2.67 -6.46 -8.09
N LEU A 67 -2.52 -5.24 -8.59
CA LEU A 67 -3.67 -4.45 -9.03
C LEU A 67 -4.01 -4.79 -10.46
N PRO A 68 -5.31 -4.95 -10.80
CA PRO A 68 -5.70 -5.19 -12.19
C PRO A 68 -5.36 -3.99 -13.05
N ALA A 69 -5.00 -4.26 -14.30
CA ALA A 69 -4.81 -3.21 -15.29
C ALA A 69 -6.16 -2.58 -15.63
N LEU A 70 -6.18 -1.26 -15.76
CA LEU A 70 -7.38 -0.52 -16.16
C LEU A 70 -7.41 -0.32 -17.66
#